data_6ea974f033918e79ed0db796fe9371cc
#
_entry.id   6ea974f033918e79ed0db796fe9371cc
#
_cell.length_a   1.000
_cell.length_b   1.000
_cell.length_c   1.000
_cell.angle_alpha   90.00
_cell.angle_beta   90.00
_cell.angle_gamma   90.00
#
_symmetry.space_group_name_H-M   'P 1'
#
loop_
_entity.id
_entity.type
_entity.pdbx_description
1 polymer ?
#
loop_
_entity_poly.entity_id
_entity_poly.type
_entity_poly.pdbx_seq_one_letter_code
_entity_poly.pdbx_strand_id
1 'polypeptide(L)'
;LKYGLTVHNIHKIRAITIEGELLEIGTEGLDAPGYDLLALLTGSEGMLAVTTEVIVKLLPKPQRAQAILAAFDDVEKAGAAVGNIIAGGIIPAGLEMMDKPAIRAAEDYIHANYPRDAEAILLCESDGTNEEVADEMARMPSTMPCRRCRCASGWI
;
A
#
# COMPACT_ATOMS: atom_id res chain seq x y z
N LEU A 1 -1.67 -4.29 -2.35
CA LEU A 1 -1.89 -5.66 -1.85
C LEU A 1 -3.38 -5.97 -1.73
N LYS A 2 -4.04 -5.57 -0.66
CA LYS A 2 -5.44 -5.96 -0.34
C LYS A 2 -6.46 -5.50 -1.39
N TYR A 3 -6.31 -4.30 -1.92
CA TYR A 3 -7.30 -3.66 -2.80
C TYR A 3 -6.95 -3.75 -4.30
N GLY A 4 -5.87 -4.41 -4.66
CA GLY A 4 -5.42 -4.61 -6.02
C GLY A 4 -4.73 -3.38 -6.63
N LEU A 5 -4.54 -3.42 -7.95
CA LEU A 5 -3.93 -2.32 -8.69
C LEU A 5 -4.88 -1.14 -8.81
N THR A 6 -4.33 0.07 -8.86
CA THR A 6 -5.11 1.31 -9.01
C THR A 6 -6.03 1.27 -10.22
N VAL A 7 -5.55 0.79 -11.37
CA VAL A 7 -6.33 0.69 -12.60
C VAL A 7 -7.60 -0.17 -12.44
N HIS A 8 -7.57 -1.21 -11.61
CA HIS A 8 -8.74 -2.07 -11.36
C HIS A 8 -9.82 -1.40 -10.50
N ASN A 9 -9.50 -0.25 -9.91
CA ASN A 9 -10.40 0.53 -9.06
C ASN A 9 -10.84 1.84 -9.72
N ILE A 10 -10.45 2.07 -10.99
CA ILE A 10 -10.86 3.22 -11.80
C ILE A 10 -11.82 2.74 -12.89
N HIS A 11 -12.96 3.41 -13.02
CA HIS A 11 -13.95 3.13 -14.07
C HIS A 11 -13.77 4.06 -15.27
N LYS A 12 -13.54 5.36 -15.01
CA LYS A 12 -13.49 6.37 -16.05
C LYS A 12 -12.56 7.51 -15.65
N ILE A 13 -11.88 8.06 -16.62
CA ILE A 13 -11.04 9.26 -16.48
C ILE A 13 -11.51 10.30 -17.50
N ARG A 14 -11.57 11.57 -17.06
CA ARG A 14 -11.63 12.73 -17.92
C ARG A 14 -10.30 13.47 -17.85
N ALA A 15 -9.68 13.72 -18.99
CA ALA A 15 -8.35 14.29 -19.07
C ALA A 15 -8.24 15.31 -20.21
N ILE A 16 -7.25 16.21 -20.13
CA ILE A 16 -6.94 17.18 -21.16
C ILE A 16 -5.58 16.87 -21.74
N THR A 17 -5.49 16.75 -23.07
CA THR A 17 -4.23 16.50 -23.81
C THR A 17 -3.36 17.73 -23.85
N ILE A 18 -2.14 17.59 -24.39
CA ILE A 18 -1.23 18.72 -24.61
C ILE A 18 -1.76 19.69 -25.66
N GLU A 19 -2.62 19.23 -26.58
CA GLU A 19 -3.30 20.06 -27.58
C GLU A 19 -4.52 20.80 -27.01
N GLY A 20 -4.87 20.56 -25.74
CA GLY A 20 -6.03 21.14 -25.07
C GLY A 20 -7.35 20.40 -25.37
N GLU A 21 -7.29 19.21 -25.94
CA GLU A 21 -8.47 18.40 -26.24
C GLU A 21 -8.95 17.65 -25.00
N LEU A 22 -10.28 17.61 -24.81
CA LEU A 22 -10.89 16.83 -23.73
C LEU A 22 -11.04 15.38 -24.17
N LEU A 23 -10.47 14.48 -23.38
CA LEU A 23 -10.61 13.04 -23.51
C LEU A 23 -11.50 12.49 -22.41
N GLU A 24 -12.41 11.58 -22.78
CA GLU A 24 -13.12 10.69 -21.85
C GLU A 24 -12.74 9.25 -22.13
N ILE A 25 -12.15 8.58 -21.14
CA ILE A 25 -11.58 7.22 -21.25
C ILE A 25 -12.16 6.34 -20.17
N GLY A 26 -12.54 5.11 -20.56
CA GLY A 26 -13.20 4.15 -19.67
C GLY A 26 -14.71 4.18 -19.80
N THR A 27 -15.36 3.24 -19.13
CA THR A 27 -16.82 3.07 -19.09
C THR A 27 -17.26 2.64 -17.70
N GLU A 28 -18.56 2.75 -17.41
CA GLU A 28 -19.14 2.16 -16.19
C GLU A 28 -19.41 0.65 -16.36
N GLY A 29 -19.21 0.12 -17.55
CA GLY A 29 -19.35 -1.30 -17.86
C GLY A 29 -18.09 -2.10 -17.50
N LEU A 30 -18.21 -3.43 -17.61
CA LEU A 30 -17.12 -4.37 -17.34
C LEU A 30 -16.03 -4.35 -18.42
N ASP A 31 -16.33 -3.80 -19.58
CA ASP A 31 -15.44 -3.81 -20.74
C ASP A 31 -15.55 -2.50 -21.53
N ALA A 32 -14.48 -2.11 -22.18
CA ALA A 32 -14.41 -0.94 -23.04
C ALA A 32 -13.89 -1.35 -24.45
N PRO A 33 -14.48 -0.83 -25.53
CA PRO A 33 -14.02 -1.17 -26.88
C PRO A 33 -12.64 -0.55 -27.15
N GLY A 34 -11.77 -1.29 -27.85
CA GLY A 34 -10.46 -0.81 -28.31
C GLY A 34 -9.32 -1.09 -27.34
N TYR A 35 -8.29 -0.22 -27.38
CA TYR A 35 -7.14 -0.34 -26.50
C TYR A 35 -7.49 0.11 -25.08
N ASP A 36 -6.82 -0.48 -24.09
CA ASP A 36 -6.96 -0.10 -22.67
C ASP A 36 -6.19 1.20 -22.39
N LEU A 37 -6.77 2.30 -22.84
CA LEU A 37 -6.21 3.65 -22.60
C LEU A 37 -6.32 4.05 -21.12
N LEU A 38 -7.24 3.43 -20.37
CA LEU A 38 -7.38 3.65 -18.94
C LEU A 38 -6.14 3.16 -18.18
N ALA A 39 -5.65 1.97 -18.51
CA ALA A 39 -4.41 1.44 -17.95
C ALA A 39 -3.19 2.27 -18.39
N LEU A 40 -3.18 2.75 -19.63
CA LEU A 40 -2.09 3.59 -20.15
C LEU A 40 -2.00 4.93 -19.39
N LEU A 41 -3.14 5.58 -19.11
CA LEU A 41 -3.17 6.86 -18.40
C LEU A 41 -2.91 6.72 -16.89
N THR A 42 -3.37 5.60 -16.31
CA THR A 42 -3.19 5.33 -14.88
C THR A 42 -1.71 5.15 -14.56
N GLY A 43 -1.17 6.02 -13.70
CA GLY A 43 0.25 6.02 -13.35
C GLY A 43 1.15 6.79 -14.34
N SER A 44 0.59 7.53 -15.30
CA SER A 44 1.38 8.34 -16.26
C SER A 44 1.95 9.64 -15.67
N GLU A 45 1.62 9.97 -14.43
CA GLU A 45 2.12 11.15 -13.69
C GLU A 45 1.93 12.49 -14.45
N GLY A 46 0.87 12.58 -15.25
CA GLY A 46 0.58 13.78 -16.06
C GLY A 46 1.40 13.89 -17.36
N MET A 47 2.23 12.90 -17.67
CA MET A 47 3.10 12.94 -18.86
C MET A 47 2.35 12.72 -20.18
N LEU A 48 1.17 12.06 -20.14
CA LEU A 48 0.36 11.80 -21.32
C LEU A 48 -0.82 12.77 -21.44
N ALA A 49 -1.44 13.14 -20.31
CA ALA A 49 -2.54 14.09 -20.24
C ALA A 49 -2.71 14.56 -18.80
N VAL A 50 -3.38 15.70 -18.60
CA VAL A 50 -3.76 16.21 -17.28
C VAL A 50 -5.13 15.67 -16.90
N THR A 51 -5.19 14.77 -15.92
CA THR A 51 -6.44 14.20 -15.41
C THR A 51 -7.19 15.25 -14.59
N THR A 52 -8.45 15.52 -14.96
CA THR A 52 -9.32 16.49 -14.30
C THR A 52 -10.41 15.86 -13.45
N GLU A 53 -10.87 14.68 -13.84
CA GLU A 53 -11.90 13.91 -13.11
C GLU A 53 -11.57 12.41 -13.17
N VAL A 54 -11.89 11.71 -12.08
CA VAL A 54 -11.77 10.25 -12.00
C VAL A 54 -13.03 9.68 -11.38
N ILE A 55 -13.64 8.68 -12.06
CA ILE A 55 -14.70 7.87 -11.49
C ILE A 55 -14.09 6.58 -10.97
N VAL A 56 -14.22 6.34 -9.67
CA VAL A 56 -13.59 5.22 -8.98
C VAL A 56 -14.62 4.27 -8.38
N LYS A 57 -14.22 3.01 -8.21
CA LYS A 57 -14.95 2.04 -7.41
C LYS A 57 -14.85 2.43 -5.94
N LEU A 58 -15.99 2.58 -5.28
CA LEU A 58 -16.02 2.87 -3.85
C LEU A 58 -15.91 1.58 -3.04
N LEU A 59 -15.14 1.65 -1.98
CA LEU A 59 -14.99 0.60 -0.98
C LEU A 59 -15.58 1.07 0.37
N PRO A 60 -16.14 0.16 1.18
CA PRO A 60 -16.53 0.49 2.53
C PRO A 60 -15.33 1.04 3.32
N LYS A 61 -15.55 2.12 4.08
CA LYS A 61 -14.52 2.63 4.98
C LYS A 61 -14.20 1.58 6.04
N PRO A 62 -12.93 1.23 6.27
CA PRO A 62 -12.56 0.29 7.31
C PRO A 62 -12.99 0.81 8.69
N GLN A 63 -13.47 -0.09 9.54
CA GLN A 63 -13.87 0.24 10.92
C GLN A 63 -12.66 0.49 11.81
N ARG A 64 -11.54 -0.18 11.48
CA ARG A 64 -10.29 -0.14 12.23
C ARG A 64 -9.12 -0.27 11.29
N ALA A 65 -8.03 0.41 11.62
CA ALA A 65 -6.73 0.21 11.03
C ALA A 65 -5.68 0.15 12.14
N GLN A 66 -4.70 -0.76 12.01
CA GLN A 66 -3.59 -0.90 12.93
C GLN A 66 -2.31 -1.27 12.18
N ALA A 67 -1.16 -0.87 12.70
CA ALA A 67 0.13 -1.21 12.14
C ALA A 67 1.03 -1.91 13.15
N ILE A 68 1.89 -2.79 12.66
CA ILE A 68 3.01 -3.38 13.39
C ILE A 68 4.30 -2.91 12.76
N LEU A 69 5.22 -2.43 13.58
CA LEU A 69 6.60 -2.21 13.20
C LEU A 69 7.42 -3.42 13.66
N ALA A 70 8.05 -4.11 12.71
CA ALA A 70 8.97 -5.21 12.97
C ALA A 70 10.39 -4.81 12.56
N ALA A 71 11.36 -4.99 13.48
CA ALA A 71 12.77 -4.67 13.25
C ALA A 71 13.59 -5.95 13.07
N PHE A 72 14.47 -5.95 12.08
CA PHE A 72 15.31 -7.08 11.70
C PHE A 72 16.79 -6.71 11.76
N ASP A 73 17.61 -7.69 12.06
CA ASP A 73 19.08 -7.62 12.03
C ASP A 73 19.65 -8.01 10.66
N ASP A 74 18.79 -8.31 9.70
CA ASP A 74 19.14 -8.75 8.36
C ASP A 74 18.00 -8.40 7.38
N VAL A 75 18.33 -7.85 6.23
CA VAL A 75 17.39 -7.50 5.15
C VAL A 75 16.72 -8.75 4.56
N GLU A 76 17.44 -9.87 4.44
CA GLU A 76 16.90 -11.13 3.93
C GLU A 76 15.80 -11.67 4.83
N LYS A 77 15.96 -11.55 6.16
CA LYS A 77 14.93 -11.91 7.13
C LYS A 77 13.68 -11.04 7.01
N ALA A 78 13.85 -9.74 6.73
CA ALA A 78 12.72 -8.86 6.46
C ALA A 78 11.97 -9.27 5.19
N GLY A 79 12.70 -9.60 4.12
CA GLY A 79 12.12 -10.15 2.89
C GLY A 79 11.40 -11.48 3.11
N ALA A 80 12.00 -12.41 3.86
CA ALA A 80 11.36 -13.68 4.21
C ALA A 80 10.08 -13.49 5.04
N ALA A 81 10.05 -12.50 5.94
CA ALA A 81 8.87 -12.16 6.73
C ALA A 81 7.69 -11.74 5.84
N VAL A 82 7.94 -10.98 4.76
CA VAL A 82 6.91 -10.63 3.75
C VAL A 82 6.28 -11.88 3.16
N GLY A 83 7.11 -12.83 2.71
CA GLY A 83 6.63 -14.11 2.17
C GLY A 83 5.83 -14.92 3.19
N ASN A 84 6.29 -14.96 4.44
CA ASN A 84 5.62 -15.71 5.52
C ASN A 84 4.26 -15.12 5.89
N ILE A 85 4.11 -13.79 5.90
CA ILE A 85 2.84 -13.10 6.15
C ILE A 85 1.81 -13.55 5.11
N ILE A 86 2.17 -13.46 3.83
CA ILE A 86 1.29 -13.85 2.72
C ILE A 86 1.00 -15.36 2.74
N ALA A 87 2.02 -16.20 2.96
CA ALA A 87 1.86 -17.65 3.09
C ALA A 87 0.98 -18.04 4.29
N GLY A 88 0.98 -17.25 5.35
CA GLY A 88 0.09 -17.38 6.51
C GLY A 88 -1.36 -16.99 6.24
N GLY A 89 -1.72 -16.60 4.99
CA GLY A 89 -3.08 -16.19 4.60
C GLY A 89 -3.46 -14.81 5.11
N ILE A 90 -2.48 -13.95 5.43
CA ILE A 90 -2.72 -12.57 5.80
C ILE A 90 -2.44 -11.69 4.58
N ILE A 91 -3.42 -10.87 4.19
CA ILE A 91 -3.27 -9.90 3.09
C ILE A 91 -3.32 -8.49 3.69
N PRO A 92 -2.16 -7.93 4.07
CA PRO A 92 -2.12 -6.62 4.72
C PRO A 92 -2.64 -5.51 3.80
N ALA A 93 -3.18 -4.44 4.40
CA ALA A 93 -3.55 -3.23 3.67
C ALA A 93 -2.30 -2.54 3.10
N GLY A 94 -1.25 -2.47 3.91
CA GLY A 94 0.06 -1.96 3.55
C GLY A 94 1.19 -2.85 4.07
N LEU A 95 2.28 -2.94 3.31
CA LEU A 95 3.48 -3.67 3.67
C LEU A 95 4.69 -2.93 3.11
N GLU A 96 5.34 -2.15 3.97
CA GLU A 96 6.42 -1.24 3.58
C GLU A 96 7.72 -1.63 4.27
N MET A 97 8.80 -1.70 3.51
CA MET A 97 10.12 -2.05 4.03
C MET A 97 11.07 -0.87 3.86
N MET A 98 11.83 -0.58 4.91
CA MET A 98 12.95 0.36 4.87
C MET A 98 14.24 -0.34 5.28
N ASP A 99 15.29 -0.10 4.52
CA ASP A 99 16.66 -0.48 4.89
C ASP A 99 17.29 0.52 5.88
N LYS A 100 18.46 0.20 6.39
CA LYS A 100 19.14 1.03 7.40
C LYS A 100 19.41 2.47 6.95
N PRO A 101 19.86 2.76 5.72
CA PRO A 101 19.99 4.13 5.22
C PRO A 101 18.65 4.89 5.24
N ALA A 102 17.56 4.27 4.75
CA ALA A 102 16.23 4.87 4.73
C ALA A 102 15.68 5.09 6.16
N ILE A 103 15.88 4.14 7.08
CA ILE A 103 15.51 4.26 8.50
C ILE A 103 16.18 5.50 9.11
N ARG A 104 17.48 5.68 8.88
CA ARG A 104 18.23 6.82 9.43
C ARG A 104 17.75 8.15 8.86
N ALA A 105 17.58 8.22 7.54
CA ALA A 105 17.08 9.43 6.88
C ALA A 105 15.66 9.80 7.34
N ALA A 106 14.77 8.83 7.42
CA ALA A 106 13.42 9.05 7.93
C ALA A 106 13.42 9.49 9.40
N GLU A 107 14.21 8.83 10.26
CA GLU A 107 14.27 9.16 11.68
C GLU A 107 14.88 10.55 11.93
N ASP A 108 15.87 10.97 11.14
CA ASP A 108 16.45 12.31 11.22
C ASP A 108 15.45 13.41 10.85
N TYR A 109 14.47 13.09 10.01
CA TYR A 109 13.46 14.04 9.55
C TYR A 109 12.20 14.06 10.43
N ILE A 110 11.62 12.88 10.73
CA ILE A 110 10.30 12.79 11.37
C ILE A 110 10.33 12.44 12.86
N HIS A 111 11.48 11.97 13.40
CA HIS A 111 11.65 11.57 14.80
C HIS A 111 10.58 10.59 15.30
N ALA A 112 10.32 9.54 14.50
CA ALA A 112 9.28 8.54 14.76
C ALA A 112 9.69 7.45 15.78
N ASN A 113 10.89 7.55 16.37
CA ASN A 113 11.51 6.53 17.21
C ASN A 113 11.72 5.19 16.49
N TYR A 114 12.13 5.24 15.24
CA TYR A 114 12.56 4.05 14.51
C TYR A 114 13.85 3.47 15.10
N PRO A 115 13.99 2.14 15.14
CA PRO A 115 15.19 1.49 15.68
C PRO A 115 16.38 1.68 14.74
N ARG A 116 17.23 2.67 14.99
CA ARG A 116 18.41 3.04 14.17
C ARG A 116 19.49 1.94 14.10
N ASP A 117 19.42 0.96 15.02
CA ASP A 117 20.31 -0.21 15.09
C ASP A 117 19.83 -1.39 14.21
N ALA A 118 18.63 -1.32 13.66
CA ALA A 118 18.11 -2.33 12.75
C ALA A 118 18.77 -2.25 11.36
N GLU A 119 18.94 -3.39 10.70
CA GLU A 119 19.37 -3.44 9.29
C GLU A 119 18.17 -3.24 8.34
N ALA A 120 16.97 -3.65 8.77
CA ALA A 120 15.71 -3.34 8.09
C ALA A 120 14.57 -3.23 9.08
N ILE A 121 13.53 -2.45 8.72
CA ILE A 121 12.23 -2.49 9.37
C ILE A 121 11.14 -2.80 8.35
N LEU A 122 10.08 -3.45 8.83
CA LEU A 122 8.87 -3.73 8.08
C LEU A 122 7.69 -3.09 8.81
N LEU A 123 6.94 -2.25 8.11
CA LEU A 123 5.68 -1.70 8.56
C LEU A 123 4.56 -2.53 7.92
N CYS A 124 3.77 -3.21 8.75
CA CYS A 124 2.67 -4.07 8.32
C CYS A 124 1.38 -3.45 8.81
N GLU A 125 0.53 -3.04 7.88
CA GLU A 125 -0.75 -2.41 8.18
C GLU A 125 -1.90 -3.40 7.92
N SER A 126 -2.81 -3.51 8.89
CA SER A 126 -4.07 -4.24 8.77
C SER A 126 -5.23 -3.26 8.90
N ASP A 127 -6.21 -3.36 8.01
CA ASP A 127 -7.45 -2.61 8.04
C ASP A 127 -8.65 -3.51 7.72
N GLY A 128 -9.85 -3.10 8.13
CA GLY A 128 -11.08 -3.84 7.89
C GLY A 128 -12.08 -3.71 9.02
N THR A 129 -12.82 -4.79 9.29
CA THR A 129 -13.68 -4.90 10.46
C THR A 129 -12.84 -5.01 11.73
N ASN A 130 -13.45 -4.73 12.88
CA ASN A 130 -12.77 -4.86 14.18
C ASN A 130 -12.24 -6.29 14.42
N GLU A 131 -13.01 -7.30 13.98
CA GLU A 131 -12.68 -8.72 14.15
C GLU A 131 -11.53 -9.14 13.24
N GLU A 132 -11.57 -8.77 11.96
CA GLU A 132 -10.50 -9.05 10.99
C GLU A 132 -9.17 -8.44 11.45
N VAL A 133 -9.16 -7.16 11.81
CA VAL A 133 -7.95 -6.49 12.29
C VAL A 133 -7.42 -7.14 13.56
N ALA A 134 -8.30 -7.50 14.50
CA ALA A 134 -7.88 -8.17 15.74
C ALA A 134 -7.23 -9.54 15.48
N ASP A 135 -7.80 -10.36 14.58
CA ASP A 135 -7.25 -11.66 14.18
C ASP A 135 -5.90 -11.50 13.48
N GLU A 136 -5.83 -10.65 12.46
CA GLU A 136 -4.58 -10.42 11.71
C GLU A 136 -3.46 -9.90 12.60
N MET A 137 -3.75 -8.93 13.48
CA MET A 137 -2.79 -8.36 14.43
C MET A 137 -2.29 -9.38 15.46
N ALA A 138 -3.12 -10.36 15.83
CA ALA A 138 -2.72 -11.45 16.72
C ALA A 138 -1.81 -12.50 16.01
N ARG A 139 -2.10 -12.78 14.74
CA ARG A 139 -1.38 -13.82 13.94
C ARG A 139 -0.09 -13.27 13.33
N MET A 140 -0.07 -12.02 12.89
CA MET A 140 1.04 -11.42 12.14
C MET A 140 2.41 -11.54 12.85
N PRO A 141 2.56 -11.30 14.17
CA PRO A 141 3.84 -11.44 14.85
C PRO A 141 4.45 -12.85 14.76
N SER A 142 3.62 -13.89 14.72
CA SER A 142 4.09 -15.27 14.64
C SER A 142 4.66 -15.65 13.28
N THR A 143 4.32 -14.90 12.24
CA THR A 143 4.83 -15.10 10.87
C THR A 143 6.17 -14.38 10.64
N MET A 144 6.54 -13.45 11.52
CA MET A 144 7.74 -12.62 11.39
C MET A 144 8.81 -13.01 12.42
N PRO A 145 9.92 -13.62 12.02
CA PRO A 145 11.07 -13.84 12.91
C PRO A 145 11.82 -12.52 13.16
N CYS A 146 11.14 -11.53 13.73
CA CYS A 146 11.69 -10.22 14.00
C CYS A 146 12.50 -10.19 15.30
N ARG A 147 13.53 -9.33 15.36
CA ARG A 147 14.28 -9.06 16.58
C ARG A 147 13.42 -8.30 17.61
N ARG A 148 12.56 -7.42 17.12
CA ARG A 148 11.67 -6.58 17.92
C ARG A 148 10.42 -6.25 17.13
N CYS A 149 9.25 -6.65 17.62
CA CYS A 149 7.95 -6.26 17.06
C CYS A 149 7.20 -5.39 18.06
N ARG A 150 6.61 -4.29 17.59
CA ARG A 150 5.74 -3.44 18.40
C ARG A 150 4.52 -3.00 17.60
N CYS A 151 3.36 -2.95 18.24
CA CYS A 151 2.19 -2.28 17.66
C CYS A 151 2.48 -0.78 17.59
N ALA A 152 2.31 -0.19 16.43
CA ALA A 152 2.40 1.24 16.22
C ALA A 152 0.99 1.84 16.48
N SER A 153 0.71 2.20 17.71
CA SER A 153 -0.51 2.93 18.06
C SER A 153 -0.31 4.41 17.76
N GLY A 154 -1.18 4.98 16.92
CA GLY A 154 -1.22 6.44 16.68
C GLY A 154 -0.62 6.92 15.36
N TRP A 155 -0.51 6.06 14.34
CA TRP A 155 0.06 6.42 13.03
C TRP A 155 -0.98 6.55 11.91
N ILE A 156 -2.26 6.39 12.20
CA ILE A 156 -3.38 6.52 11.25
C ILE A 156 -4.40 7.50 11.80
#